data_704b40f352ccca30b8b69d181c880ee7
#
_entry.id   704b40f352ccca30b8b69d181c880ee7
#
_cell.length_a   1.000
_cell.length_b   1.000
_cell.length_c   1.000
_cell.angle_alpha   90.00
_cell.angle_beta   90.00
_cell.angle_gamma   90.00
#
_symmetry.space_group_name_H-M   'P 1'
#
loop_
_entity.id
_entity.type
_entity.pdbx_description
1 polymer ?
#
loop_
_entity_poly.entity_id
_entity_poly.type
_entity_poly.pdbx_seq_one_letter_code
_entity_poly.pdbx_strand_id
1 'polypeptide(L)'
;MAIRHLLKLSRRSQQTLATTTRSASTATAVSTASDTRAPAPPPPNQMIYDRLAEQVKSKLKRLEHPDPRFLKHNSPIPAAADHTSLLTYPETRITTLPNGLRVATESNLASKTATVGVWIDAGSRFETDETNGVAHFLEHMIFKGTAKRSVRHLEEEIENMGGHLNAYTSREQTTYYAKVMGEDVPKALDILSDILQNSAFDDRLINRERGVILREMEEVGAQTEEVIFDHLHATAFQHTPLGRTILGPAENIEKITKKDIQEYISTHYSAHRMLTAEFLYDYMLQVISASGAVKHEDVVEQVKKMFTKLSANPITTSQLVEKEPALFTGSEVRMRDDDMPLAQFAVAFNGASWTDPDSVALMVIQAMLGSWNQSAGGGKHMGSILAINEIAESMMAFNTNYKDTGLFGVYAVAKADCLDDVAFAIMQEISKLCYRVGDDDLLRAQNQLITYGRRIPFAELFARIDAVDAATIKRVANRFIFDQDIAIAASGPVKLLPDYNWFRRRTYMLRY
;
A
#
# COMPACT_ATOMS: atom_id res chain seq x y z
N MET A 1 -8.89 2.36 -5.72
CA MET A 1 -9.56 3.01 -4.56
C MET A 1 -8.89 2.79 -3.20
N ALA A 2 -8.37 1.62 -2.87
CA ALA A 2 -7.65 1.40 -1.59
C ALA A 2 -6.46 2.36 -1.39
N ILE A 3 -5.70 2.65 -2.43
CA ILE A 3 -4.58 3.61 -2.41
C ILE A 3 -5.09 5.05 -2.19
N ARG A 4 -6.24 5.42 -2.76
CA ARG A 4 -6.88 6.74 -2.52
C ARG A 4 -7.22 6.98 -1.04
N HIS A 5 -7.58 5.93 -0.32
CA HIS A 5 -7.93 6.08 1.11
C HIS A 5 -6.69 6.29 1.98
N LEU A 6 -5.60 5.60 1.67
CA LEU A 6 -4.31 5.77 2.35
C LEU A 6 -3.67 7.14 2.04
N LEU A 7 -3.73 7.59 0.78
CA LEU A 7 -3.21 8.91 0.38
C LEU A 7 -4.07 10.07 0.91
N LYS A 8 -5.40 9.93 0.98
CA LYS A 8 -6.26 10.94 1.62
C LYS A 8 -6.03 11.06 3.13
N LEU A 9 -5.74 9.96 3.81
CA LEU A 9 -5.37 10.00 5.23
C LEU A 9 -3.98 10.64 5.44
N SER A 10 -3.02 10.38 4.57
CA SER A 10 -1.71 11.03 4.56
C SER A 10 -1.84 12.54 4.29
N ARG A 11 -2.63 12.96 3.30
CA ARG A 11 -2.84 14.38 2.99
C ARG A 11 -3.62 15.14 4.08
N ARG A 12 -4.57 14.51 4.77
CA ARG A 12 -5.29 15.16 5.88
C ARG A 12 -4.42 15.35 7.12
N SER A 13 -3.53 14.41 7.44
CA SER A 13 -2.58 14.58 8.55
C SER A 13 -1.52 15.66 8.27
N GLN A 14 -1.16 15.88 7.01
CA GLN A 14 -0.23 16.94 6.62
C GLN A 14 -0.86 18.34 6.63
N GLN A 15 -2.14 18.48 6.29
CA GLN A 15 -2.84 19.78 6.35
C GLN A 15 -3.09 20.27 7.79
N THR A 16 -3.21 19.37 8.77
CA THR A 16 -3.40 19.74 10.18
C THR A 16 -2.11 20.20 10.86
N LEU A 17 -0.94 19.82 10.34
CA LEU A 17 0.36 20.26 10.86
C LEU A 17 0.84 21.61 10.30
N ALA A 18 0.31 22.04 9.16
CA ALA A 18 0.75 23.27 8.49
C ALA A 18 0.10 24.57 9.04
N THR A 19 -0.88 24.47 9.94
CA THR A 19 -1.62 25.62 10.45
C THR A 19 -1.17 26.15 11.82
N THR A 20 -0.15 25.55 12.44
CA THR A 20 0.20 25.88 13.84
C THR A 20 1.56 26.58 14.03
N THR A 21 2.25 26.98 12.95
CA THR A 21 3.51 27.73 13.11
C THR A 21 3.55 29.00 12.26
N ARG A 22 2.76 29.99 12.64
CA ARG A 22 3.01 31.41 12.31
C ARG A 22 2.80 32.24 13.55
N SER A 23 3.84 32.52 14.26
CA SER A 23 3.95 33.74 15.07
C SER A 23 5.40 34.21 15.07
N ALA A 24 5.50 35.48 14.78
CA ALA A 24 6.68 36.26 14.50
C ALA A 24 7.68 36.37 15.63
N SER A 25 8.96 36.51 15.30
CA SER A 25 9.84 37.39 16.06
C SER A 25 10.79 38.12 15.12
N THR A 26 10.61 39.42 15.05
CA THR A 26 11.55 40.40 14.54
C THR A 26 12.79 40.42 15.44
N ALA A 27 13.96 40.21 14.86
CA ALA A 27 15.21 40.53 15.55
C ALA A 27 16.11 41.33 14.59
N THR A 28 16.51 42.45 15.10
CA THR A 28 17.31 43.54 14.58
C THR A 28 18.68 43.08 14.12
N ALA A 29 19.06 43.53 12.94
CA ALA A 29 20.40 43.33 12.38
C ALA A 29 21.38 44.31 13.05
N VAL A 30 22.49 43.79 13.56
CA VAL A 30 23.70 44.56 13.87
C VAL A 30 24.74 44.23 12.80
N SER A 31 25.12 45.22 12.02
CA SER A 31 26.16 45.13 11.01
C SER A 31 27.53 45.24 11.71
N THR A 32 28.36 44.24 11.53
CA THR A 32 29.80 44.42 11.65
C THR A 32 30.45 44.08 10.30
N ALA A 33 30.98 45.12 9.67
CA ALA A 33 31.81 44.99 8.46
C ALA A 33 33.10 44.25 8.80
N SER A 34 33.36 43.17 8.10
CA SER A 34 34.71 42.56 8.03
C SER A 34 35.08 42.39 6.56
N ASP A 35 36.22 42.99 6.20
CA ASP A 35 36.91 42.90 4.94
C ASP A 35 36.96 41.49 4.37
N THR A 36 36.24 41.24 3.29
CA THR A 36 36.41 40.02 2.49
C THR A 36 37.01 40.37 1.13
N ARG A 37 38.34 40.28 1.05
CA ARG A 37 39.02 40.16 -0.25
C ARG A 37 38.47 38.91 -0.96
N ALA A 38 37.91 39.11 -2.14
CA ALA A 38 37.50 38.01 -3.00
C ALA A 38 38.68 37.07 -3.28
N PRO A 39 38.50 35.76 -3.24
CA PRO A 39 39.54 34.79 -3.60
C PRO A 39 39.97 35.00 -5.05
N ALA A 40 41.28 35.00 -5.31
CA ALA A 40 41.84 35.12 -6.64
C ALA A 40 41.31 34.03 -7.57
N PRO A 41 41.04 34.33 -8.85
CA PRO A 41 40.55 33.33 -9.79
C PRO A 41 41.59 32.17 -9.92
N PRO A 42 41.11 30.92 -10.01
CA PRO A 42 42.01 29.76 -10.12
C PRO A 42 42.79 29.79 -11.43
N PRO A 43 43.99 29.22 -11.44
CA PRO A 43 44.86 29.21 -12.63
C PRO A 43 44.19 28.48 -13.81
N PRO A 44 44.41 28.95 -15.07
CA PRO A 44 43.62 28.53 -16.22
C PRO A 44 43.76 27.06 -16.67
N ASN A 45 44.67 26.28 -16.05
CA ASN A 45 44.99 24.91 -16.46
C ASN A 45 44.58 23.81 -15.46
N GLN A 46 43.71 24.11 -14.51
CA GLN A 46 43.19 23.08 -13.62
C GLN A 46 42.13 22.28 -14.34
N MET A 47 42.35 20.99 -14.57
CA MET A 47 41.41 20.10 -15.23
C MET A 47 40.08 20.06 -14.47
N ILE A 48 38.97 19.92 -15.19
CA ILE A 48 37.60 19.83 -14.63
C ILE A 48 37.55 18.76 -13.54
N TYR A 49 38.30 17.67 -13.71
CA TYR A 49 38.39 16.57 -12.74
C TYR A 49 39.03 16.97 -11.40
N ASP A 50 40.00 17.85 -11.38
CA ASP A 50 40.63 18.33 -10.15
C ASP A 50 39.69 19.25 -9.36
N ARG A 51 38.89 20.06 -10.06
CA ARG A 51 37.86 20.90 -9.44
C ARG A 51 36.74 20.06 -8.85
N LEU A 52 36.27 19.02 -9.56
CA LEU A 52 35.31 18.07 -9.06
C LEU A 52 35.84 17.29 -7.85
N ALA A 53 37.08 16.81 -7.91
CA ALA A 53 37.73 16.12 -6.80
C ALA A 53 37.87 17.01 -5.57
N GLU A 54 38.23 18.29 -5.73
CA GLU A 54 38.27 19.24 -4.61
C GLU A 54 36.89 19.59 -4.05
N GLN A 55 35.87 19.71 -4.90
CA GLN A 55 34.50 19.91 -4.46
C GLN A 55 33.96 18.68 -3.68
N VAL A 56 34.25 17.48 -4.16
CA VAL A 56 33.90 16.22 -3.48
C VAL A 56 34.69 16.11 -2.17
N LYS A 57 36.00 16.39 -2.14
CA LYS A 57 36.78 16.41 -0.89
C LYS A 57 36.27 17.44 0.11
N SER A 58 35.90 18.64 -0.34
CA SER A 58 35.34 19.66 0.55
C SER A 58 33.96 19.30 1.11
N LYS A 59 33.12 18.62 0.30
CA LYS A 59 31.85 18.09 0.74
C LYS A 59 32.02 16.91 1.71
N LEU A 60 32.94 16.00 1.45
CA LEU A 60 33.28 14.89 2.36
C LEU A 60 33.86 15.41 3.69
N LYS A 61 34.74 16.43 3.67
CA LYS A 61 35.25 17.08 4.89
C LYS A 61 34.13 17.73 5.74
N ARG A 62 33.10 18.26 5.08
CA ARG A 62 31.92 18.76 5.79
C ARG A 62 31.08 17.64 6.43
N LEU A 63 31.08 16.44 5.84
CA LEU A 63 30.40 15.26 6.40
C LEU A 63 31.22 14.64 7.55
N GLU A 64 32.56 14.68 7.49
CA GLU A 64 33.41 14.20 8.60
C GLU A 64 33.41 15.12 9.83
N HIS A 65 33.17 16.43 9.62
CA HIS A 65 33.07 17.40 10.69
C HIS A 65 31.81 18.26 10.48
N PRO A 66 30.61 17.74 10.82
CA PRO A 66 29.39 18.52 10.72
C PRO A 66 29.46 19.76 11.61
N ASP A 67 28.96 20.89 11.11
CA ASP A 67 28.91 22.15 11.84
C ASP A 67 28.25 21.91 13.22
N PRO A 68 28.89 22.32 14.34
CA PRO A 68 28.35 22.12 15.68
C PRO A 68 26.91 22.64 15.88
N ARG A 69 26.47 23.58 15.04
CA ARG A 69 25.09 24.07 15.03
C ARG A 69 24.08 22.98 14.60
N PHE A 70 24.48 22.08 13.71
CA PHE A 70 23.64 20.94 13.30
C PHE A 70 23.65 19.82 14.34
N LEU A 71 24.72 19.65 15.12
CA LEU A 71 24.78 18.67 16.20
C LEU A 71 23.82 19.03 17.36
N LYS A 72 23.50 20.31 17.56
CA LYS A 72 22.51 20.76 18.52
C LYS A 72 21.06 20.48 18.12
N HIS A 73 20.81 20.22 16.85
CA HIS A 73 19.49 19.93 16.27
C HIS A 73 19.38 18.50 15.74
N ASN A 74 20.37 17.65 15.98
CA ASN A 74 20.20 16.23 15.76
C ASN A 74 19.08 15.74 16.66
N SER A 75 18.09 15.09 16.08
CA SER A 75 17.14 14.29 16.87
C SER A 75 17.94 13.35 17.75
N PRO A 76 17.61 13.22 19.04
CA PRO A 76 18.31 12.28 19.91
C PRO A 76 18.32 10.91 19.24
N ILE A 77 19.37 10.12 19.48
CA ILE A 77 19.46 8.73 19.05
C ILE A 77 18.13 8.08 19.47
N PRO A 78 17.36 7.50 18.55
CA PRO A 78 16.08 6.92 18.92
C PRO A 78 16.34 5.82 19.96
N ALA A 79 15.86 6.04 21.17
CA ALA A 79 15.79 4.97 22.15
C ALA A 79 14.69 4.00 21.73
N ALA A 80 14.82 2.73 22.08
CA ALA A 80 13.74 1.76 21.92
C ALA A 80 12.46 2.37 22.54
N ALA A 81 11.40 2.46 21.75
CA ALA A 81 10.16 3.08 22.22
C ALA A 81 9.52 2.20 23.28
N ASP A 82 9.03 2.81 24.37
CA ASP A 82 8.22 2.09 25.35
C ASP A 82 6.84 1.82 24.76
N HIS A 83 6.56 0.57 24.45
CA HIS A 83 5.33 0.12 23.81
C HIS A 83 4.27 -0.35 24.81
N THR A 84 4.53 -0.24 26.12
CA THR A 84 3.65 -0.73 27.19
C THR A 84 2.21 -0.20 27.06
N SER A 85 2.04 1.04 26.62
CA SER A 85 0.71 1.64 26.39
C SER A 85 -0.04 1.02 25.20
N LEU A 86 0.67 0.44 24.22
CA LEU A 86 0.10 -0.21 23.05
C LEU A 86 -0.26 -1.68 23.31
N LEU A 87 0.32 -2.28 24.35
CA LEU A 87 0.03 -3.65 24.78
C LEU A 87 -1.32 -3.77 25.52
N THR A 88 -1.96 -2.65 25.87
CA THR A 88 -3.26 -2.61 26.54
C THR A 88 -4.47 -2.63 25.59
N TYR A 89 -4.26 -2.90 24.30
CA TYR A 89 -5.36 -3.02 23.33
C TYR A 89 -6.26 -4.21 23.64
N PRO A 90 -7.59 -4.08 23.36
CA PRO A 90 -8.52 -5.19 23.56
C PRO A 90 -8.13 -6.42 22.76
N GLU A 91 -8.29 -7.59 23.35
CA GLU A 91 -8.06 -8.87 22.69
C GLU A 91 -9.08 -9.10 21.57
N THR A 92 -8.59 -9.56 20.41
CA THR A 92 -9.46 -9.98 19.31
C THR A 92 -10.06 -11.34 19.62
N ARG A 93 -11.40 -11.41 19.72
CA ARG A 93 -12.14 -12.66 19.95
C ARG A 93 -12.69 -13.17 18.62
N ILE A 94 -12.49 -14.46 18.33
CA ILE A 94 -12.94 -15.10 17.09
C ILE A 94 -13.86 -16.26 17.41
N THR A 95 -15.04 -16.31 16.76
CA THR A 95 -15.97 -17.44 16.81
C THR A 95 -16.26 -17.93 15.40
N THR A 96 -16.11 -19.23 15.17
CA THR A 96 -16.49 -19.88 13.91
C THR A 96 -17.89 -20.45 14.04
N LEU A 97 -18.79 -20.09 13.14
CA LEU A 97 -20.15 -20.57 13.09
C LEU A 97 -20.23 -21.94 12.41
N PRO A 98 -21.32 -22.73 12.61
CA PRO A 98 -21.47 -24.07 12.02
C PRO A 98 -21.47 -24.10 10.48
N ASN A 99 -21.84 -22.98 9.84
CA ASN A 99 -21.78 -22.83 8.38
C ASN A 99 -20.38 -22.43 7.87
N GLY A 100 -19.42 -22.31 8.79
CA GLY A 100 -18.05 -21.96 8.48
C GLY A 100 -17.71 -20.47 8.53
N LEU A 101 -18.70 -19.60 8.64
CA LEU A 101 -18.48 -18.15 8.74
C LEU A 101 -17.77 -17.82 10.06
N ARG A 102 -16.74 -16.97 10.01
CA ARG A 102 -16.04 -16.51 11.20
C ARG A 102 -16.53 -15.11 11.59
N VAL A 103 -16.59 -14.87 12.88
CA VAL A 103 -16.91 -13.57 13.48
C VAL A 103 -15.76 -13.17 14.38
N ALA A 104 -15.06 -12.10 14.03
CA ALA A 104 -14.01 -11.52 14.86
C ALA A 104 -14.49 -10.20 15.47
N THR A 105 -14.18 -9.97 16.72
CA THR A 105 -14.51 -8.71 17.38
C THR A 105 -13.37 -8.21 18.25
N GLU A 106 -13.23 -6.90 18.26
CA GLU A 106 -12.34 -6.17 19.16
C GLU A 106 -13.17 -5.16 19.93
N SER A 107 -13.45 -5.47 21.19
CA SER A 107 -14.40 -4.73 22.02
C SER A 107 -13.73 -3.56 22.74
N ASN A 108 -14.12 -2.33 22.44
CA ASN A 108 -13.74 -1.14 23.18
C ASN A 108 -15.00 -0.39 23.62
N LEU A 109 -15.53 -0.75 24.79
CA LEU A 109 -16.77 -0.18 25.33
C LEU A 109 -16.62 1.29 25.77
N ALA A 110 -15.42 1.83 25.83
CA ALA A 110 -15.20 3.27 26.03
C ALA A 110 -15.41 4.09 24.75
N SER A 111 -15.40 3.45 23.57
CA SER A 111 -15.76 4.07 22.30
C SER A 111 -17.29 4.25 22.23
N LYS A 112 -17.74 5.28 21.51
CA LYS A 112 -19.16 5.48 21.17
C LYS A 112 -19.50 4.94 19.80
N THR A 113 -18.52 4.74 18.96
CA THR A 113 -18.68 4.28 17.57
C THR A 113 -18.17 2.86 17.40
N ALA A 114 -18.70 2.17 16.40
CA ALA A 114 -18.24 0.87 15.98
C ALA A 114 -18.06 0.85 14.45
N THR A 115 -17.11 0.06 13.99
CA THR A 115 -16.95 -0.31 12.58
C THR A 115 -17.28 -1.78 12.46
N VAL A 116 -18.27 -2.11 11.63
CA VAL A 116 -18.63 -3.48 11.30
C VAL A 116 -18.44 -3.71 9.81
N GLY A 117 -17.94 -4.87 9.41
CA GLY A 117 -17.67 -5.13 8.00
C GLY A 117 -17.56 -6.61 7.68
N VAL A 118 -17.64 -6.91 6.40
CA VAL A 118 -17.50 -8.25 5.82
C VAL A 118 -16.33 -8.21 4.87
N TRP A 119 -15.34 -9.03 5.13
CA TRP A 119 -14.16 -9.23 4.28
C TRP A 119 -14.34 -10.52 3.50
N ILE A 120 -14.17 -10.47 2.21
CA ILE A 120 -14.40 -11.58 1.30
C ILE A 120 -13.13 -11.80 0.47
N ASP A 121 -12.58 -13.00 0.50
CA ASP A 121 -11.44 -13.42 -0.31
C ASP A 121 -11.88 -13.65 -1.77
N ALA A 122 -12.26 -12.56 -2.40
CA ALA A 122 -12.68 -12.48 -3.78
C ALA A 122 -12.26 -11.12 -4.35
N GLY A 123 -11.68 -11.11 -5.53
CA GLY A 123 -11.20 -9.93 -6.21
C GLY A 123 -10.85 -10.27 -7.65
N SER A 124 -10.18 -9.37 -8.37
CA SER A 124 -9.91 -9.55 -9.80
C SER A 124 -9.03 -10.77 -10.12
N ARG A 125 -8.22 -11.24 -9.19
CA ARG A 125 -7.44 -12.47 -9.34
C ARG A 125 -8.30 -13.71 -9.60
N PHE A 126 -9.52 -13.74 -9.08
CA PHE A 126 -10.41 -14.91 -9.15
C PHE A 126 -11.44 -14.81 -10.29
N GLU A 127 -11.32 -13.82 -11.15
CA GLU A 127 -12.10 -13.64 -12.36
C GLU A 127 -11.50 -14.46 -13.52
N THR A 128 -12.25 -14.58 -14.60
CA THR A 128 -11.73 -15.08 -15.89
C THR A 128 -11.32 -13.91 -16.78
N ASP A 129 -10.64 -14.17 -17.90
CA ASP A 129 -10.27 -13.09 -18.82
C ASP A 129 -11.51 -12.43 -19.45
N GLU A 130 -12.60 -13.20 -19.64
CA GLU A 130 -13.86 -12.71 -20.21
C GLU A 130 -14.70 -11.92 -19.20
N THR A 131 -14.54 -12.18 -17.89
CA THR A 131 -15.30 -11.54 -16.82
C THR A 131 -14.48 -10.58 -15.97
N ASN A 132 -13.22 -10.32 -16.34
CA ASN A 132 -12.36 -9.40 -15.60
C ASN A 132 -13.00 -8.01 -15.52
N GLY A 133 -13.15 -7.51 -14.28
CA GLY A 133 -13.85 -6.30 -13.92
C GLY A 133 -15.19 -6.55 -13.21
N VAL A 134 -15.70 -7.80 -13.15
CA VAL A 134 -16.98 -8.11 -12.51
C VAL A 134 -16.96 -7.87 -11.00
N ALA A 135 -15.84 -8.07 -10.31
CA ALA A 135 -15.71 -7.80 -8.88
C ALA A 135 -15.87 -6.31 -8.56
N HIS A 136 -15.24 -5.46 -9.35
CA HIS A 136 -15.38 -4.01 -9.24
C HIS A 136 -16.79 -3.54 -9.66
N PHE A 137 -17.33 -4.12 -10.73
CA PHE A 137 -18.71 -3.84 -11.14
C PHE A 137 -19.71 -4.20 -10.04
N LEU A 138 -19.50 -5.32 -9.35
CA LEU A 138 -20.31 -5.73 -8.19
C LEU A 138 -20.19 -4.73 -7.03
N GLU A 139 -18.99 -4.18 -6.77
CA GLU A 139 -18.81 -3.12 -5.76
C GLU A 139 -19.73 -1.92 -6.02
N HIS A 140 -19.91 -1.51 -7.28
CA HIS A 140 -20.85 -0.46 -7.65
C HIS A 140 -22.29 -0.88 -7.49
N MET A 141 -22.61 -2.12 -7.86
CA MET A 141 -23.99 -2.61 -7.90
C MET A 141 -24.55 -3.00 -6.53
N ILE A 142 -23.71 -3.35 -5.56
CA ILE A 142 -24.14 -3.86 -4.25
C ILE A 142 -24.99 -2.85 -3.47
N PHE A 143 -24.81 -1.56 -3.71
CA PHE A 143 -25.55 -0.47 -3.08
C PHE A 143 -26.76 0.02 -3.88
N LYS A 144 -27.08 -0.65 -4.99
CA LYS A 144 -28.15 -0.22 -5.91
C LYS A 144 -29.50 -0.85 -5.62
N GLY A 145 -29.70 -1.25 -4.36
CA GLY A 145 -30.97 -1.75 -3.83
C GLY A 145 -31.05 -3.29 -3.74
N THR A 146 -31.93 -3.72 -2.87
CA THR A 146 -32.20 -5.12 -2.57
C THR A 146 -33.68 -5.43 -2.80
N ALA A 147 -34.09 -6.68 -2.59
CA ALA A 147 -35.51 -7.06 -2.58
C ALA A 147 -36.30 -6.33 -1.47
N LYS A 148 -35.62 -5.92 -0.38
CA LYS A 148 -36.25 -5.29 0.81
C LYS A 148 -36.10 -3.76 0.78
N ARG A 149 -35.02 -3.21 0.20
CA ARG A 149 -34.66 -1.78 0.24
C ARG A 149 -34.44 -1.23 -1.16
N SER A 150 -35.13 -0.15 -1.52
CA SER A 150 -34.75 0.65 -2.68
C SER A 150 -33.41 1.38 -2.41
N VAL A 151 -32.76 1.87 -3.46
CA VAL A 151 -31.53 2.70 -3.35
C VAL A 151 -31.73 3.84 -2.36
N ARG A 152 -32.78 4.63 -2.57
CA ARG A 152 -33.11 5.77 -1.71
C ARG A 152 -33.35 5.36 -0.26
N HIS A 153 -34.05 4.26 -0.02
CA HIS A 153 -34.34 3.77 1.33
C HIS A 153 -33.05 3.32 2.04
N LEU A 154 -32.12 2.69 1.31
CA LEU A 154 -30.81 2.31 1.83
C LEU A 154 -29.99 3.53 2.25
N GLU A 155 -29.96 4.57 1.41
CA GLU A 155 -29.28 5.85 1.69
C GLU A 155 -29.89 6.54 2.92
N GLU A 156 -31.24 6.65 2.97
CA GLU A 156 -31.97 7.23 4.10
C GLU A 156 -31.71 6.47 5.42
N GLU A 157 -31.68 5.14 5.42
CA GLU A 157 -31.37 4.36 6.62
C GLU A 157 -29.97 4.64 7.15
N ILE A 158 -28.95 4.72 6.26
CA ILE A 158 -27.58 4.99 6.63
C ILE A 158 -27.40 6.43 7.14
N GLU A 159 -28.00 7.41 6.45
CA GLU A 159 -27.95 8.81 6.86
C GLU A 159 -28.62 9.03 8.21
N ASN A 160 -29.77 8.42 8.44
CA ASN A 160 -30.49 8.50 9.72
C ASN A 160 -29.72 7.90 10.91
N MET A 161 -28.81 6.95 10.68
CA MET A 161 -27.90 6.44 11.70
C MET A 161 -26.67 7.34 11.90
N GLY A 162 -26.52 8.42 11.11
CA GLY A 162 -25.26 9.17 11.04
C GLY A 162 -24.07 8.28 10.64
N GLY A 163 -24.37 7.20 9.93
CA GLY A 163 -23.41 6.16 9.55
C GLY A 163 -22.74 6.45 8.21
N HIS A 164 -21.73 5.66 7.94
CA HIS A 164 -21.04 5.66 6.67
C HIS A 164 -20.86 4.24 6.18
N LEU A 165 -21.40 3.92 5.00
CA LEU A 165 -21.29 2.63 4.33
C LEU A 165 -20.31 2.77 3.17
N ASN A 166 -19.38 1.84 3.06
CA ASN A 166 -18.36 1.87 2.01
C ASN A 166 -17.93 0.46 1.61
N ALA A 167 -17.27 0.36 0.47
CA ALA A 167 -16.65 -0.85 0.00
C ALA A 167 -15.31 -0.56 -0.70
N TYR A 168 -14.51 -1.57 -0.86
CA TYR A 168 -13.37 -1.55 -1.77
C TYR A 168 -13.09 -2.93 -2.32
N THR A 169 -12.63 -2.99 -3.55
CA THR A 169 -12.17 -4.21 -4.22
C THR A 169 -10.66 -4.10 -4.48
N SER A 170 -9.97 -5.19 -4.21
CA SER A 170 -8.56 -5.37 -4.54
C SER A 170 -8.39 -6.58 -5.47
N ARG A 171 -7.15 -6.97 -5.76
CA ARG A 171 -6.89 -8.18 -6.55
C ARG A 171 -7.31 -9.45 -5.85
N GLU A 172 -7.23 -9.54 -4.52
CA GLU A 172 -7.54 -10.76 -3.77
C GLU A 172 -8.70 -10.63 -2.79
N GLN A 173 -9.14 -9.42 -2.46
CA GLN A 173 -10.16 -9.18 -1.43
C GLN A 173 -11.14 -8.11 -1.85
N THR A 174 -12.41 -8.31 -1.45
CA THR A 174 -13.45 -7.29 -1.46
C THR A 174 -13.98 -7.10 -0.05
N THR A 175 -14.14 -5.86 0.36
CA THR A 175 -14.60 -5.51 1.71
C THR A 175 -15.79 -4.59 1.65
N TYR A 176 -16.80 -4.88 2.46
CA TYR A 176 -17.99 -4.04 2.68
C TYR A 176 -18.06 -3.69 4.17
N TYR A 177 -18.10 -2.42 4.51
CA TYR A 177 -18.11 -2.03 5.93
C TYR A 177 -18.97 -0.81 6.19
N ALA A 178 -19.55 -0.76 7.39
CA ALA A 178 -20.28 0.37 7.91
C ALA A 178 -19.62 0.90 9.18
N LYS A 179 -19.53 2.22 9.29
CA LYS A 179 -19.08 2.92 10.49
C LYS A 179 -20.30 3.63 11.09
N VAL A 180 -20.70 3.22 12.30
CA VAL A 180 -21.96 3.65 12.94
C VAL A 180 -21.75 3.90 14.43
N MET A 181 -22.78 4.44 15.10
CA MET A 181 -22.84 4.45 16.56
C MET A 181 -23.02 3.02 17.10
N GLY A 182 -22.52 2.74 18.31
CA GLY A 182 -22.59 1.39 18.89
C GLY A 182 -24.01 0.83 19.01
N GLU A 183 -25.02 1.68 19.26
CA GLU A 183 -26.43 1.31 19.30
C GLU A 183 -27.03 0.90 17.95
N ASP A 184 -26.43 1.35 16.83
CA ASP A 184 -26.90 1.05 15.48
C ASP A 184 -26.19 -0.14 14.81
N VAL A 185 -25.25 -0.79 15.53
CA VAL A 185 -24.56 -2.01 15.03
C VAL A 185 -25.52 -3.07 14.52
N PRO A 186 -26.66 -3.39 15.20
CA PRO A 186 -27.62 -4.36 14.69
C PRO A 186 -28.23 -3.99 13.34
N LYS A 187 -28.53 -2.71 13.12
CA LYS A 187 -29.07 -2.21 11.86
C LYS A 187 -28.02 -2.26 10.75
N ALA A 188 -26.78 -1.87 11.06
CA ALA A 188 -25.68 -1.95 10.12
C ALA A 188 -25.42 -3.40 9.65
N LEU A 189 -25.46 -4.37 10.56
CA LEU A 189 -25.37 -5.79 10.23
C LEU A 189 -26.54 -6.28 9.37
N ASP A 190 -27.78 -5.82 9.65
CA ASP A 190 -28.97 -6.15 8.81
C ASP A 190 -28.79 -5.59 7.38
N ILE A 191 -28.29 -4.37 7.24
CA ILE A 191 -28.00 -3.77 5.94
C ILE A 191 -26.92 -4.56 5.20
N LEU A 192 -25.78 -4.83 5.85
CA LEU A 192 -24.69 -5.61 5.24
C LEU A 192 -25.15 -7.00 4.82
N SER A 193 -25.96 -7.67 5.66
CA SER A 193 -26.49 -8.99 5.32
C SER A 193 -27.46 -8.93 4.15
N ASP A 194 -28.27 -7.89 4.05
CA ASP A 194 -29.28 -7.73 2.99
C ASP A 194 -28.62 -7.40 1.64
N ILE A 195 -27.68 -6.46 1.60
CA ILE A 195 -26.97 -6.14 0.36
C ILE A 195 -26.14 -7.32 -0.18
N LEU A 196 -25.54 -8.14 0.69
CA LEU A 196 -24.74 -9.28 0.27
C LEU A 196 -25.56 -10.50 -0.17
N GLN A 197 -26.78 -10.67 0.36
CA GLN A 197 -27.58 -11.88 0.14
C GLN A 197 -28.82 -11.65 -0.73
N ASN A 198 -29.30 -10.42 -0.88
CA ASN A 198 -30.60 -10.12 -1.50
C ASN A 198 -30.54 -8.96 -2.50
N SER A 199 -29.36 -8.59 -3.03
CA SER A 199 -29.24 -7.53 -4.05
C SER A 199 -30.09 -7.82 -5.28
N ALA A 200 -30.77 -6.79 -5.77
CA ALA A 200 -31.76 -6.93 -6.86
C ALA A 200 -31.10 -7.03 -8.25
N PHE A 201 -30.00 -6.32 -8.46
CA PHE A 201 -29.29 -6.24 -9.74
C PHE A 201 -30.23 -5.90 -10.92
N ASP A 202 -30.89 -4.75 -10.81
CA ASP A 202 -31.77 -4.25 -11.87
C ASP A 202 -30.97 -3.92 -13.15
N ASP A 203 -31.43 -4.42 -14.30
CA ASP A 203 -30.71 -4.26 -15.58
C ASP A 203 -30.58 -2.79 -16.01
N ARG A 204 -31.51 -1.92 -15.64
CA ARG A 204 -31.43 -0.49 -15.94
C ARG A 204 -30.32 0.17 -15.12
N LEU A 205 -30.17 -0.24 -13.85
CA LEU A 205 -29.10 0.25 -12.99
C LEU A 205 -27.75 -0.30 -13.42
N ILE A 206 -27.67 -1.57 -13.84
CA ILE A 206 -26.47 -2.14 -14.44
C ILE A 206 -26.02 -1.31 -15.65
N ASN A 207 -26.95 -1.00 -16.58
CA ASN A 207 -26.63 -0.20 -17.75
C ASN A 207 -26.21 1.24 -17.42
N ARG A 208 -26.75 1.82 -16.35
CA ARG A 208 -26.37 3.13 -15.86
C ARG A 208 -24.96 3.11 -15.25
N GLU A 209 -24.68 2.15 -14.38
CA GLU A 209 -23.40 2.04 -13.68
C GLU A 209 -22.26 1.69 -14.63
N ARG A 210 -22.51 0.94 -15.72
CA ARG A 210 -21.55 0.72 -16.80
C ARG A 210 -20.94 2.03 -17.29
N GLY A 211 -21.77 3.03 -17.57
CA GLY A 211 -21.31 4.36 -17.99
C GLY A 211 -20.59 5.13 -16.88
N VAL A 212 -20.85 4.82 -15.60
CA VAL A 212 -20.11 5.40 -14.47
C VAL A 212 -18.72 4.78 -14.39
N ILE A 213 -18.62 3.45 -14.48
CA ILE A 213 -17.35 2.72 -14.43
C ILE A 213 -16.43 3.10 -15.59
N LEU A 214 -16.96 3.19 -16.81
CA LEU A 214 -16.17 3.61 -17.98
C LEU A 214 -15.58 5.02 -17.79
N ARG A 215 -16.33 5.95 -17.21
CA ARG A 215 -15.78 7.28 -16.87
C ARG A 215 -14.75 7.22 -15.75
N GLU A 216 -14.95 6.37 -14.75
CA GLU A 216 -13.94 6.15 -13.70
C GLU A 216 -12.64 5.59 -14.28
N MET A 217 -12.72 4.69 -15.29
CA MET A 217 -11.55 4.19 -16.01
C MET A 217 -10.80 5.33 -16.72
N GLU A 218 -11.51 6.27 -17.34
CA GLU A 218 -10.89 7.46 -17.95
C GLU A 218 -10.20 8.33 -16.88
N GLU A 219 -10.86 8.55 -15.73
CA GLU A 219 -10.28 9.31 -14.61
C GLU A 219 -9.05 8.64 -14.01
N VAL A 220 -9.08 7.32 -13.84
CA VAL A 220 -7.95 6.52 -13.35
C VAL A 220 -6.83 6.52 -14.39
N GLY A 221 -7.16 6.41 -15.69
CA GLY A 221 -6.20 6.51 -16.79
C GLY A 221 -5.40 7.81 -16.81
N ALA A 222 -5.95 8.90 -16.25
CA ALA A 222 -5.24 10.15 -16.06
C ALA A 222 -4.35 10.19 -14.79
N GLN A 223 -4.42 9.20 -13.92
CA GLN A 223 -3.62 9.09 -12.69
C GLN A 223 -2.41 8.19 -12.94
N THR A 224 -1.30 8.76 -13.35
CA THR A 224 -0.11 8.03 -13.80
C THR A 224 0.43 7.03 -12.77
N GLU A 225 0.34 7.32 -11.48
CA GLU A 225 0.76 6.40 -10.42
C GLU A 225 -0.07 5.10 -10.45
N GLU A 226 -1.41 5.21 -10.47
CA GLU A 226 -2.30 4.04 -10.51
C GLU A 226 -2.09 3.21 -11.79
N VAL A 227 -1.95 3.90 -12.93
CA VAL A 227 -1.65 3.27 -14.23
C VAL A 227 -0.32 2.51 -14.21
N ILE A 228 0.73 3.09 -13.62
CA ILE A 228 2.04 2.42 -13.50
C ILE A 228 1.92 1.16 -12.63
N PHE A 229 1.21 1.21 -11.50
CA PHE A 229 1.05 0.03 -10.66
C PHE A 229 0.21 -1.06 -11.35
N ASP A 230 -0.80 -0.72 -12.14
CA ASP A 230 -1.54 -1.70 -12.92
C ASP A 230 -0.67 -2.35 -14.00
N HIS A 231 0.08 -1.55 -14.75
CA HIS A 231 1.03 -2.07 -15.73
C HIS A 231 2.16 -2.88 -15.10
N LEU A 232 2.63 -2.49 -13.91
CA LEU A 232 3.63 -3.24 -13.16
C LEU A 232 3.11 -4.63 -12.80
N HIS A 233 1.86 -4.74 -12.31
CA HIS A 233 1.26 -6.04 -12.01
C HIS A 233 1.06 -6.88 -13.28
N ALA A 234 0.52 -6.27 -14.33
CA ALA A 234 0.29 -6.97 -15.60
C ALA A 234 1.58 -7.49 -16.23
N THR A 235 2.70 -6.75 -16.08
CA THR A 235 4.00 -7.18 -16.61
C THR A 235 4.73 -8.14 -15.69
N ALA A 236 4.69 -7.94 -14.36
CA ALA A 236 5.33 -8.80 -13.38
C ALA A 236 4.69 -10.18 -13.25
N PHE A 237 3.37 -10.26 -13.47
CA PHE A 237 2.58 -11.49 -13.35
C PHE A 237 1.90 -11.87 -14.66
N GLN A 238 2.65 -11.78 -15.77
CA GLN A 238 2.18 -12.11 -17.11
C GLN A 238 1.58 -13.52 -17.14
N HIS A 239 0.45 -13.65 -17.87
CA HIS A 239 -0.26 -14.91 -18.04
C HIS A 239 -0.70 -15.61 -16.76
N THR A 240 -0.72 -14.89 -15.63
CA THR A 240 -1.28 -15.39 -14.38
C THR A 240 -2.41 -14.47 -13.89
N PRO A 241 -3.38 -15.00 -13.13
CA PRO A 241 -4.56 -14.25 -12.72
C PRO A 241 -4.24 -12.97 -11.90
N LEU A 242 -3.13 -12.94 -11.18
CA LEU A 242 -2.73 -11.80 -10.36
C LEU A 242 -2.36 -10.56 -11.21
N GLY A 243 -1.99 -10.75 -12.48
CA GLY A 243 -1.70 -9.65 -13.41
C GLY A 243 -2.94 -8.89 -13.90
N ARG A 244 -4.16 -9.41 -13.69
CA ARG A 244 -5.40 -8.75 -14.10
C ARG A 244 -5.62 -7.44 -13.36
N THR A 245 -6.11 -6.43 -14.06
CA THR A 245 -6.48 -5.15 -13.45
C THR A 245 -7.75 -5.30 -12.62
N ILE A 246 -7.95 -4.42 -11.64
CA ILE A 246 -9.15 -4.44 -10.79
C ILE A 246 -10.37 -3.93 -11.58
N LEU A 247 -10.17 -2.90 -12.39
CA LEU A 247 -11.23 -2.29 -13.20
C LEU A 247 -11.67 -3.18 -14.38
N GLY A 248 -10.79 -4.10 -14.81
CA GLY A 248 -10.99 -4.88 -16.03
C GLY A 248 -10.80 -4.06 -17.32
N PRO A 249 -10.79 -4.69 -18.48
CA PRO A 249 -10.79 -3.99 -19.77
C PRO A 249 -12.17 -3.41 -20.10
N ALA A 250 -12.21 -2.28 -20.83
CA ALA A 250 -13.45 -1.60 -21.18
C ALA A 250 -14.42 -2.52 -21.96
N GLU A 251 -13.88 -3.38 -22.85
CA GLU A 251 -14.66 -4.33 -23.63
C GLU A 251 -15.43 -5.34 -22.76
N ASN A 252 -14.91 -5.70 -21.61
CA ASN A 252 -15.61 -6.56 -20.66
C ASN A 252 -16.69 -5.76 -19.93
N ILE A 253 -16.36 -4.55 -19.43
CA ILE A 253 -17.32 -3.68 -18.74
C ILE A 253 -18.56 -3.42 -19.60
N GLU A 254 -18.39 -3.27 -20.92
CA GLU A 254 -19.48 -3.13 -21.87
C GLU A 254 -20.39 -4.36 -21.94
N LYS A 255 -19.89 -5.55 -21.65
CA LYS A 255 -20.59 -6.84 -21.84
C LYS A 255 -21.11 -7.46 -20.55
N ILE A 256 -20.55 -7.11 -19.38
CA ILE A 256 -20.98 -7.68 -18.09
C ILE A 256 -22.49 -7.56 -17.91
N THR A 257 -23.11 -8.68 -17.57
CA THR A 257 -24.54 -8.82 -17.36
C THR A 257 -24.89 -9.16 -15.90
N LYS A 258 -26.18 -9.09 -15.57
CA LYS A 258 -26.69 -9.59 -14.28
C LYS A 258 -26.27 -11.02 -13.99
N LYS A 259 -26.24 -11.88 -15.02
CA LYS A 259 -25.85 -13.29 -14.89
C LYS A 259 -24.41 -13.42 -14.41
N ASP A 260 -23.48 -12.66 -14.98
CA ASP A 260 -22.06 -12.69 -14.63
C ASP A 260 -21.83 -12.26 -13.20
N ILE A 261 -22.54 -11.20 -12.75
CA ILE A 261 -22.51 -10.72 -11.37
C ILE A 261 -23.05 -11.80 -10.41
N GLN A 262 -24.17 -12.44 -10.73
CA GLN A 262 -24.77 -13.49 -9.90
C GLN A 262 -23.90 -14.76 -9.86
N GLU A 263 -23.27 -15.12 -10.97
CA GLU A 263 -22.34 -16.24 -11.04
C GLU A 263 -21.10 -15.96 -10.19
N TYR A 264 -20.53 -14.74 -10.26
CA TYR A 264 -19.41 -14.32 -9.42
C TYR A 264 -19.77 -14.43 -7.93
N ILE A 265 -20.93 -13.93 -7.50
CA ILE A 265 -21.39 -14.03 -6.11
C ILE A 265 -21.55 -15.50 -5.70
N SER A 266 -22.26 -16.30 -6.49
CA SER A 266 -22.53 -17.70 -6.15
C SER A 266 -21.24 -18.54 -6.03
N THR A 267 -20.23 -18.18 -6.82
CA THR A 267 -18.93 -18.86 -6.84
C THR A 267 -18.01 -18.38 -5.72
N HIS A 268 -17.99 -17.07 -5.46
CA HIS A 268 -16.96 -16.46 -4.62
C HIS A 268 -17.47 -15.99 -3.26
N TYR A 269 -18.77 -15.72 -3.05
CA TYR A 269 -19.33 -15.25 -1.78
C TYR A 269 -19.89 -16.40 -0.97
N SER A 270 -19.05 -17.41 -0.68
CA SER A 270 -19.46 -18.58 0.10
C SER A 270 -18.92 -18.52 1.52
N ALA A 271 -19.66 -19.14 2.46
CA ALA A 271 -19.23 -19.24 3.84
C ALA A 271 -17.90 -19.98 3.99
N HIS A 272 -17.56 -20.93 3.08
CA HIS A 272 -16.30 -21.68 3.07
C HIS A 272 -15.11 -20.90 2.50
N ARG A 273 -15.33 -19.90 1.67
CA ARG A 273 -14.30 -18.91 1.34
C ARG A 273 -14.07 -17.93 2.49
N MET A 274 -14.86 -18.09 3.50
CA MET A 274 -14.73 -17.53 4.82
C MET A 274 -14.05 -18.50 5.77
N LEU A 275 -13.42 -19.61 5.28
CA LEU A 275 -12.76 -20.63 6.11
C LEU A 275 -11.58 -21.28 5.40
N THR A 276 -10.46 -21.30 6.05
CA THR A 276 -9.70 -22.49 6.48
C THR A 276 -8.58 -22.04 7.40
N ALA A 277 -8.61 -22.48 8.63
CA ALA A 277 -7.50 -22.40 9.54
C ALA A 277 -6.90 -23.79 9.63
N GLU A 278 -5.73 -23.99 9.10
CA GLU A 278 -4.87 -25.11 9.53
C GLU A 278 -3.46 -24.67 9.95
N PHE A 279 -3.16 -23.35 9.91
CA PHE A 279 -1.91 -22.82 10.49
C PHE A 279 -2.13 -21.50 11.21
N LEU A 280 -1.46 -21.36 12.34
CA LEU A 280 -1.46 -20.25 13.31
C LEU A 280 -1.12 -18.84 12.76
N TYR A 281 -1.02 -18.65 11.44
CA TYR A 281 -0.58 -17.41 10.80
C TYR A 281 -1.62 -16.76 9.88
N ASP A 282 -2.83 -17.32 9.75
CA ASP A 282 -3.83 -16.89 8.78
C ASP A 282 -4.87 -15.92 9.40
N TYR A 283 -4.40 -14.85 10.03
CA TYR A 283 -5.26 -13.83 10.64
C TYR A 283 -5.95 -12.89 9.65
N MET A 284 -5.74 -13.07 8.35
CA MET A 284 -6.25 -12.16 7.32
C MET A 284 -7.42 -12.68 6.50
N LEU A 285 -7.93 -13.87 6.80
CA LEU A 285 -8.99 -14.49 6.02
C LEU A 285 -10.36 -14.13 6.56
N GLN A 286 -11.19 -13.73 5.67
CA GLN A 286 -12.63 -13.45 5.68
C GLN A 286 -13.34 -13.56 7.03
N VAL A 287 -13.74 -12.41 7.51
CA VAL A 287 -14.30 -12.26 8.82
C VAL A 287 -15.38 -11.20 8.75
N ILE A 288 -16.55 -11.47 9.33
CA ILE A 288 -17.36 -10.38 9.82
C ILE A 288 -16.61 -9.81 10.99
N SER A 289 -16.04 -8.63 10.82
CA SER A 289 -15.27 -7.96 11.87
C SER A 289 -16.07 -6.81 12.44
N ALA A 290 -16.06 -6.70 13.76
CA ALA A 290 -16.64 -5.56 14.45
C ALA A 290 -15.63 -5.02 15.48
N SER A 291 -15.27 -3.75 15.37
CA SER A 291 -14.36 -3.09 16.31
C SER A 291 -15.02 -1.82 16.88
N GLY A 292 -14.77 -1.56 18.16
CA GLY A 292 -15.29 -0.40 18.89
C GLY A 292 -16.33 -0.78 19.94
N ALA A 293 -17.44 -0.02 20.02
CA ALA A 293 -18.49 -0.20 21.01
C ALA A 293 -19.37 -1.45 20.74
N VAL A 294 -18.76 -2.63 20.74
CA VAL A 294 -19.42 -3.91 20.42
C VAL A 294 -19.19 -4.94 21.52
N LYS A 295 -20.15 -5.85 21.70
CA LYS A 295 -19.99 -7.07 22.51
C LYS A 295 -19.95 -8.27 21.59
N HIS A 296 -18.98 -9.15 21.81
CA HIS A 296 -18.72 -10.30 20.94
C HIS A 296 -19.96 -11.19 20.77
N GLU A 297 -20.58 -11.54 21.89
CA GLU A 297 -21.72 -12.46 21.93
C GLU A 297 -22.92 -11.91 21.14
N ASP A 298 -23.21 -10.60 21.28
CA ASP A 298 -24.30 -9.93 20.58
C ASP A 298 -24.09 -9.94 19.06
N VAL A 299 -22.84 -9.65 18.62
CA VAL A 299 -22.49 -9.69 17.19
C VAL A 299 -22.60 -11.11 16.63
N VAL A 300 -22.07 -12.11 17.34
CA VAL A 300 -22.14 -13.52 16.93
C VAL A 300 -23.59 -13.98 16.78
N GLU A 301 -24.47 -13.66 17.74
CA GLU A 301 -25.88 -14.04 17.68
C GLU A 301 -26.61 -13.40 16.50
N GLN A 302 -26.34 -12.12 16.24
CA GLN A 302 -26.93 -11.38 15.12
C GLN A 302 -26.46 -11.93 13.78
N VAL A 303 -25.14 -12.12 13.61
CA VAL A 303 -24.57 -12.71 12.39
C VAL A 303 -25.17 -14.10 12.13
N LYS A 304 -25.29 -14.95 13.14
CA LYS A 304 -25.91 -16.28 13.01
C LYS A 304 -27.35 -16.22 12.52
N LYS A 305 -28.12 -15.20 12.92
CA LYS A 305 -29.51 -15.00 12.49
C LYS A 305 -29.62 -14.42 11.09
N MET A 306 -28.71 -13.52 10.69
CA MET A 306 -28.85 -12.72 9.48
C MET A 306 -28.13 -13.33 8.26
N PHE A 307 -26.95 -13.96 8.44
CA PHE A 307 -26.14 -14.49 7.34
C PHE A 307 -26.47 -15.97 7.07
N THR A 308 -27.67 -16.25 6.57
CA THR A 308 -28.19 -17.61 6.39
C THR A 308 -28.24 -18.10 4.94
N LYS A 309 -28.08 -17.20 3.95
CA LYS A 309 -28.22 -17.49 2.51
C LYS A 309 -26.89 -17.48 1.74
N LEU A 310 -25.77 -17.55 2.47
CA LEU A 310 -24.46 -17.58 1.81
C LEU A 310 -24.31 -18.87 0.99
N SER A 311 -23.58 -18.78 -0.13
CA SER A 311 -23.31 -19.92 -0.99
C SER A 311 -22.66 -21.07 -0.20
N ALA A 312 -23.03 -22.29 -0.52
CA ALA A 312 -22.46 -23.51 0.07
C ALA A 312 -21.26 -24.05 -0.75
N ASN A 313 -20.70 -23.28 -1.68
CA ASN A 313 -19.57 -23.70 -2.49
C ASN A 313 -18.37 -24.07 -1.59
N PRO A 314 -17.88 -25.32 -1.61
CA PRO A 314 -16.84 -25.80 -0.70
C PRO A 314 -15.42 -25.38 -1.12
N ILE A 315 -15.24 -24.81 -2.31
CA ILE A 315 -13.92 -24.44 -2.85
C ILE A 315 -13.35 -23.29 -2.04
N THR A 316 -12.20 -23.52 -1.42
CA THR A 316 -11.46 -22.52 -0.66
C THR A 316 -10.61 -21.63 -1.57
N THR A 317 -10.23 -20.46 -1.11
CA THR A 317 -9.35 -19.56 -1.86
C THR A 317 -7.96 -20.18 -2.03
N SER A 318 -7.43 -20.87 -1.02
CA SER A 318 -6.14 -21.54 -1.11
C SER A 318 -6.11 -22.58 -2.25
N GLN A 319 -7.18 -23.35 -2.42
CA GLN A 319 -7.29 -24.31 -3.54
C GLN A 319 -7.29 -23.65 -4.90
N LEU A 320 -7.86 -22.45 -5.03
CA LEU A 320 -7.81 -21.69 -6.29
C LEU A 320 -6.42 -21.14 -6.57
N VAL A 321 -5.76 -20.62 -5.53
CA VAL A 321 -4.38 -20.12 -5.64
C VAL A 321 -3.41 -21.25 -5.98
N GLU A 322 -3.56 -22.44 -5.38
CA GLU A 322 -2.77 -23.62 -5.72
C GLU A 322 -2.99 -24.08 -7.17
N LYS A 323 -4.21 -23.96 -7.68
CA LYS A 323 -4.54 -24.31 -9.06
C LYS A 323 -3.93 -23.33 -10.07
N GLU A 324 -3.92 -22.04 -9.75
CA GLU A 324 -3.42 -20.97 -10.61
C GLU A 324 -2.49 -20.05 -9.79
N PRO A 325 -1.25 -20.51 -9.49
CA PRO A 325 -0.31 -19.72 -8.71
C PRO A 325 0.18 -18.51 -9.50
N ALA A 326 0.52 -17.45 -8.78
CA ALA A 326 1.15 -16.28 -9.36
C ALA A 326 2.63 -16.58 -9.66
N LEU A 327 3.04 -16.37 -10.91
CA LEU A 327 4.42 -16.53 -11.35
C LEU A 327 5.00 -15.16 -11.69
N PHE A 328 6.04 -14.77 -10.95
CA PHE A 328 6.75 -13.53 -11.24
C PHE A 328 7.61 -13.69 -12.49
N THR A 329 7.49 -12.74 -13.42
CA THR A 329 8.25 -12.72 -14.67
C THR A 329 9.09 -11.44 -14.73
N GLY A 330 10.40 -11.59 -14.92
CA GLY A 330 11.28 -10.47 -15.19
C GLY A 330 10.94 -9.82 -16.54
N SER A 331 10.56 -8.53 -16.53
CA SER A 331 10.00 -7.88 -17.70
C SER A 331 9.98 -6.36 -17.57
N GLU A 332 9.72 -5.66 -18.67
CA GLU A 332 9.50 -4.21 -18.64
C GLU A 332 8.37 -3.77 -19.57
N VAL A 333 7.66 -2.71 -19.15
CA VAL A 333 6.70 -1.98 -19.98
C VAL A 333 7.00 -0.48 -19.89
N ARG A 334 7.03 0.19 -21.06
CA ARG A 334 7.31 1.63 -21.16
C ARG A 334 6.25 2.31 -22.01
N MET A 335 5.56 3.24 -21.41
CA MET A 335 4.58 4.12 -22.07
C MET A 335 5.25 5.47 -22.28
N ARG A 336 5.85 5.66 -23.45
CA ARG A 336 6.55 6.90 -23.74
C ARG A 336 5.57 8.00 -24.14
N ASP A 337 5.61 9.10 -23.40
CA ASP A 337 4.92 10.33 -23.68
C ASP A 337 5.84 11.51 -23.37
N ASP A 338 6.45 12.07 -24.40
CA ASP A 338 7.43 13.14 -24.26
C ASP A 338 6.77 14.52 -23.97
N ASP A 339 5.44 14.63 -24.04
CA ASP A 339 4.69 15.83 -23.71
C ASP A 339 4.41 15.95 -22.20
N MET A 340 4.57 14.88 -21.44
CA MET A 340 4.46 14.91 -19.99
C MET A 340 5.64 15.65 -19.35
N PRO A 341 5.39 16.49 -18.32
CA PRO A 341 6.45 17.25 -17.66
C PRO A 341 7.43 16.42 -16.85
N LEU A 342 7.00 15.25 -16.36
CA LEU A 342 7.75 14.36 -15.47
C LEU A 342 7.61 12.91 -15.94
N ALA A 343 8.69 12.19 -15.81
CA ALA A 343 8.68 10.74 -15.96
C ALA A 343 8.38 10.07 -14.62
N GLN A 344 7.67 8.97 -14.66
CA GLN A 344 7.33 8.15 -13.51
C GLN A 344 7.69 6.71 -13.82
N PHE A 345 8.29 6.02 -12.86
CA PHE A 345 8.62 4.61 -13.04
C PHE A 345 8.60 3.85 -11.72
N ALA A 346 8.35 2.55 -11.81
CA ALA A 346 8.45 1.61 -10.71
C ALA A 346 9.39 0.47 -11.09
N VAL A 347 10.25 0.07 -10.14
CA VAL A 347 11.09 -1.12 -10.24
C VAL A 347 10.71 -2.04 -9.10
N ALA A 348 10.35 -3.28 -9.43
CA ALA A 348 9.88 -4.26 -8.45
C ALA A 348 10.65 -5.58 -8.55
N PHE A 349 10.79 -6.23 -7.42
CA PHE A 349 11.23 -7.60 -7.23
C PHE A 349 10.04 -8.47 -6.84
N ASN A 350 10.16 -9.77 -7.03
CA ASN A 350 9.25 -10.70 -6.39
C ASN A 350 9.33 -10.57 -4.86
N GLY A 351 8.22 -10.30 -4.21
CA GLY A 351 8.13 -10.12 -2.77
C GLY A 351 7.66 -11.37 -2.03
N ALA A 352 7.44 -11.22 -0.73
CA ALA A 352 6.95 -12.28 0.13
C ALA A 352 5.42 -12.40 0.10
N SER A 353 4.91 -13.60 0.28
CA SER A 353 3.49 -13.81 0.60
C SER A 353 3.14 -13.34 2.01
N TRP A 354 1.85 -13.24 2.33
CA TRP A 354 1.39 -12.93 3.69
C TRP A 354 1.87 -13.93 4.74
N THR A 355 2.02 -15.20 4.36
CA THR A 355 2.41 -16.29 5.24
C THR A 355 3.92 -16.55 5.29
N ASP A 356 4.69 -15.85 4.45
CA ASP A 356 6.15 -15.99 4.44
C ASP A 356 6.76 -15.45 5.75
N PRO A 357 7.62 -16.21 6.43
CA PRO A 357 8.26 -15.76 7.67
C PRO A 357 9.11 -14.49 7.49
N ASP A 358 9.55 -14.19 6.26
CA ASP A 358 10.35 -13.01 5.93
C ASP A 358 9.50 -11.78 5.59
N SER A 359 8.15 -11.88 5.58
CA SER A 359 7.26 -10.77 5.24
C SER A 359 7.44 -9.56 6.16
N VAL A 360 7.61 -9.78 7.46
CA VAL A 360 7.87 -8.70 8.43
C VAL A 360 9.24 -8.05 8.19
N ALA A 361 10.26 -8.84 7.86
CA ALA A 361 11.57 -8.28 7.54
C ALA A 361 11.55 -7.43 6.26
N LEU A 362 10.76 -7.81 5.25
CA LEU A 362 10.53 -6.96 4.05
C LEU A 362 9.77 -5.66 4.40
N MET A 363 8.83 -5.69 5.34
CA MET A 363 8.20 -4.46 5.86
C MET A 363 9.24 -3.54 6.52
N VAL A 364 10.17 -4.09 7.29
CA VAL A 364 11.28 -3.33 7.88
C VAL A 364 12.18 -2.76 6.79
N ILE A 365 12.54 -3.53 5.76
CA ILE A 365 13.31 -3.07 4.61
C ILE A 365 12.57 -1.93 3.88
N GLN A 366 11.27 -2.05 3.63
CA GLN A 366 10.45 -0.98 3.06
C GLN A 366 10.56 0.31 3.89
N ALA A 367 10.42 0.21 5.21
CA ALA A 367 10.54 1.35 6.12
C ALA A 367 11.96 1.94 6.15
N MET A 368 13.00 1.10 6.01
CA MET A 368 14.38 1.56 5.89
C MET A 368 14.63 2.34 4.59
N LEU A 369 14.08 1.89 3.47
CA LEU A 369 14.11 2.60 2.21
C LEU A 369 13.26 3.88 2.26
N GLY A 370 12.10 3.81 2.89
CA GLY A 370 11.25 4.95 3.21
C GLY A 370 10.59 5.61 2.00
N SER A 371 10.25 6.88 2.17
CA SER A 371 9.66 7.73 1.13
C SER A 371 10.19 9.15 1.22
N TRP A 372 10.21 9.84 0.08
CA TRP A 372 10.57 11.25 -0.01
C TRP A 372 9.64 11.99 -0.98
N ASN A 373 9.36 13.24 -0.69
CA ASN A 373 8.57 14.09 -1.55
C ASN A 373 9.05 15.54 -1.38
N GLN A 374 9.47 16.17 -2.46
CA GLN A 374 10.01 17.53 -2.48
C GLN A 374 8.99 18.56 -1.99
N SER A 375 7.73 18.45 -2.39
CA SER A 375 6.67 19.37 -2.01
C SER A 375 6.28 19.30 -0.54
N ALA A 376 6.56 18.20 0.15
CA ALA A 376 6.28 17.98 1.57
C ALA A 376 7.44 18.39 2.49
N GLY A 377 8.51 18.98 1.97
CA GLY A 377 9.66 19.43 2.76
C GLY A 377 10.64 18.34 3.16
N GLY A 378 10.63 17.22 2.46
CA GLY A 378 11.56 16.12 2.63
C GLY A 378 10.98 14.93 3.41
N GLY A 379 11.67 13.80 3.26
CA GLY A 379 11.42 12.53 3.95
C GLY A 379 12.72 12.01 4.54
N LYS A 380 12.68 10.86 5.20
CA LYS A 380 13.86 10.26 5.84
C LYS A 380 14.40 9.09 5.00
N HIS A 381 15.69 8.85 5.04
CA HIS A 381 16.46 7.73 4.46
C HIS A 381 16.86 7.87 3.00
N MET A 382 16.39 7.04 2.07
CA MET A 382 16.80 7.10 0.66
C MET A 382 16.67 8.50 0.07
N GLY A 383 15.66 9.24 0.52
CA GLY A 383 15.45 10.65 0.22
C GLY A 383 16.62 11.56 0.55
N SER A 384 17.51 11.20 1.48
CA SER A 384 18.65 12.08 1.81
C SER A 384 19.65 12.22 0.66
N ILE A 385 19.89 11.17 -0.12
CA ILE A 385 20.78 11.19 -1.29
C ILE A 385 20.08 11.91 -2.45
N LEU A 386 18.83 11.58 -2.72
CA LEU A 386 18.03 12.16 -3.79
C LEU A 386 17.72 13.65 -3.52
N ALA A 387 17.36 13.97 -2.27
CA ALA A 387 17.06 15.33 -1.85
C ALA A 387 18.29 16.26 -1.88
N ILE A 388 19.48 15.75 -1.50
CA ILE A 388 20.72 16.53 -1.55
C ILE A 388 21.05 16.95 -3.01
N ASN A 389 20.69 16.10 -3.97
CA ASN A 389 21.01 16.33 -5.37
C ASN A 389 19.84 16.93 -6.17
N GLU A 390 18.66 17.06 -5.58
CA GLU A 390 17.42 17.56 -6.23
C GLU A 390 17.10 16.81 -7.55
N ILE A 391 17.43 15.51 -7.62
CA ILE A 391 17.31 14.72 -8.84
C ILE A 391 15.96 14.00 -8.97
N ALA A 392 15.18 13.90 -7.89
CA ALA A 392 13.84 13.34 -7.91
C ALA A 392 12.81 14.34 -7.37
N GLU A 393 11.60 14.30 -7.86
CA GLU A 393 10.44 15.03 -7.31
C GLU A 393 9.81 14.26 -6.14
N SER A 394 9.69 12.96 -6.29
CA SER A 394 9.25 12.06 -5.21
C SER A 394 9.72 10.63 -5.43
N MET A 395 9.81 9.87 -4.35
CA MET A 395 9.97 8.42 -4.41
C MET A 395 9.33 7.74 -3.20
N MET A 396 8.94 6.48 -3.36
CA MET A 396 8.29 5.70 -2.33
C MET A 396 8.68 4.22 -2.47
N ALA A 397 9.21 3.63 -1.40
CA ALA A 397 9.35 2.18 -1.32
C ALA A 397 7.97 1.56 -1.06
N PHE A 398 7.64 0.49 -1.75
CA PHE A 398 6.41 -0.25 -1.58
C PHE A 398 6.67 -1.73 -1.32
N ASN A 399 5.75 -2.35 -0.59
CA ASN A 399 5.72 -3.78 -0.33
C ASN A 399 4.26 -4.23 -0.31
N THR A 400 3.87 -5.02 -1.28
CA THR A 400 2.51 -5.56 -1.40
C THR A 400 2.59 -7.08 -1.30
N ASN A 401 1.93 -7.63 -0.28
CA ASN A 401 1.87 -9.07 -0.06
C ASN A 401 0.58 -9.63 -0.64
N TYR A 402 0.69 -10.80 -1.25
CA TYR A 402 -0.41 -11.62 -1.76
C TYR A 402 -0.41 -12.99 -1.08
N LYS A 403 -1.36 -13.87 -1.40
CA LYS A 403 -1.49 -15.18 -0.75
C LYS A 403 -0.29 -16.10 -0.98
N ASP A 404 0.29 -16.07 -2.17
CA ASP A 404 1.39 -16.95 -2.60
C ASP A 404 2.66 -16.21 -3.03
N THR A 405 2.60 -14.88 -3.17
CA THR A 405 3.71 -14.05 -3.66
C THR A 405 3.62 -12.63 -3.10
N GLY A 406 4.39 -11.70 -3.64
CA GLY A 406 4.32 -10.27 -3.36
C GLY A 406 5.05 -9.44 -4.42
N LEU A 407 4.94 -8.13 -4.30
CA LEU A 407 5.75 -7.16 -5.02
C LEU A 407 6.45 -6.25 -4.01
N PHE A 408 7.76 -6.18 -4.11
CA PHE A 408 8.60 -5.29 -3.32
C PHE A 408 9.42 -4.40 -4.24
N GLY A 409 9.44 -3.09 -4.01
CA GLY A 409 10.16 -2.21 -4.91
C GLY A 409 10.12 -0.75 -4.54
N VAL A 410 10.49 0.09 -5.52
CA VAL A 410 10.49 1.55 -5.40
C VAL A 410 9.79 2.17 -6.61
N TYR A 411 8.89 3.10 -6.34
CA TYR A 411 8.28 4.00 -7.30
C TYR A 411 8.93 5.36 -7.21
N ALA A 412 9.21 6.01 -8.34
CA ALA A 412 9.86 7.31 -8.39
C ALA A 412 9.28 8.21 -9.48
N VAL A 413 9.32 9.51 -9.20
CA VAL A 413 8.94 10.60 -10.11
C VAL A 413 10.12 11.53 -10.28
N ALA A 414 10.53 11.79 -11.51
CA ALA A 414 11.71 12.62 -11.79
C ALA A 414 11.60 13.34 -13.14
N LYS A 415 12.44 14.35 -13.33
CA LYS A 415 12.63 15.00 -14.63
C LYS A 415 13.33 14.06 -15.60
N ALA A 416 13.07 14.24 -16.89
CA ALA A 416 13.61 13.38 -17.94
C ALA A 416 15.14 13.28 -17.95
N ASP A 417 15.83 14.38 -17.62
CA ASP A 417 17.29 14.51 -17.62
C ASP A 417 17.98 13.89 -16.38
N CYS A 418 17.20 13.51 -15.34
CA CYS A 418 17.72 12.96 -14.10
C CYS A 418 17.40 11.44 -13.94
N LEU A 419 16.78 10.80 -14.91
CA LEU A 419 16.25 9.43 -14.77
C LEU A 419 17.32 8.38 -14.53
N ASP A 420 18.48 8.48 -15.18
CA ASP A 420 19.60 7.56 -15.00
C ASP A 420 20.24 7.72 -13.61
N ASP A 421 20.36 8.95 -13.11
CA ASP A 421 20.87 9.23 -11.75
C ASP A 421 19.91 8.72 -10.68
N VAL A 422 18.60 8.93 -10.84
CA VAL A 422 17.58 8.41 -9.92
C VAL A 422 17.55 6.89 -9.93
N ALA A 423 17.59 6.27 -11.11
CA ALA A 423 17.64 4.81 -11.24
C ALA A 423 18.92 4.24 -10.59
N PHE A 424 20.07 4.92 -10.77
CA PHE A 424 21.32 4.52 -10.13
C PHE A 424 21.23 4.60 -8.60
N ALA A 425 20.73 5.71 -8.06
CA ALA A 425 20.58 5.91 -6.62
C ALA A 425 19.64 4.86 -5.99
N ILE A 426 18.51 4.58 -6.62
CA ILE A 426 17.55 3.55 -6.17
C ILE A 426 18.23 2.18 -6.12
N MET A 427 18.85 1.76 -7.21
CA MET A 427 19.48 0.44 -7.27
C MET A 427 20.68 0.31 -6.34
N GLN A 428 21.42 1.40 -6.09
CA GLN A 428 22.50 1.43 -5.11
C GLN A 428 22.00 1.22 -3.69
N GLU A 429 20.94 1.91 -3.27
CA GLU A 429 20.40 1.78 -1.91
C GLU A 429 19.75 0.42 -1.69
N ILE A 430 18.98 -0.09 -2.65
CA ILE A 430 18.38 -1.42 -2.57
C ILE A 430 19.46 -2.50 -2.45
N SER A 431 20.47 -2.48 -3.34
CA SER A 431 21.50 -3.50 -3.38
C SER A 431 22.46 -3.42 -2.18
N LYS A 432 22.67 -2.23 -1.61
CA LYS A 432 23.45 -2.02 -0.39
C LYS A 432 22.95 -2.85 0.79
N LEU A 433 21.64 -3.09 0.89
CA LEU A 433 21.03 -3.87 1.95
C LEU A 433 21.48 -5.34 1.97
N CYS A 434 21.96 -5.87 0.83
CA CYS A 434 22.48 -7.23 0.74
C CYS A 434 23.81 -7.41 1.52
N TYR A 435 24.57 -6.35 1.76
CA TYR A 435 25.90 -6.44 2.39
C TYR A 435 26.14 -5.45 3.53
N ARG A 436 25.44 -4.31 3.57
CA ARG A 436 25.64 -3.29 4.60
C ARG A 436 24.30 -2.75 5.10
N VAL A 437 24.06 -2.91 6.38
CA VAL A 437 22.88 -2.39 7.09
C VAL A 437 23.37 -1.53 8.25
N GLY A 438 22.87 -0.29 8.37
CA GLY A 438 23.15 0.58 9.49
C GLY A 438 22.21 0.28 10.65
N ASP A 439 22.74 0.08 11.85
CA ASP A 439 21.94 -0.22 13.03
C ASP A 439 20.98 0.93 13.40
N ASP A 440 21.43 2.19 13.22
CA ASP A 440 20.58 3.38 13.44
C ASP A 440 19.40 3.45 12.44
N ASP A 441 19.63 3.05 11.18
CA ASP A 441 18.58 3.07 10.15
C ASP A 441 17.56 1.96 10.42
N LEU A 442 18.03 0.79 10.84
CA LEU A 442 17.18 -0.34 11.25
C LEU A 442 16.31 0.04 12.46
N LEU A 443 16.90 0.60 13.52
CA LEU A 443 16.16 0.99 14.72
C LEU A 443 15.09 2.07 14.44
N ARG A 444 15.39 3.02 13.55
CA ARG A 444 14.40 4.04 13.12
C ARG A 444 13.25 3.41 12.35
N ALA A 445 13.52 2.49 11.44
CA ALA A 445 12.51 1.79 10.67
C ALA A 445 11.59 0.97 11.57
N GLN A 446 12.14 0.23 12.53
CA GLN A 446 11.40 -0.53 13.53
C GLN A 446 10.46 0.37 14.34
N ASN A 447 10.97 1.48 14.89
CA ASN A 447 10.17 2.45 15.64
C ASN A 447 9.04 3.06 14.79
N GLN A 448 9.28 3.31 13.51
CA GLN A 448 8.27 3.84 12.60
C GLN A 448 7.15 2.82 12.35
N LEU A 449 7.49 1.56 12.08
CA LEU A 449 6.52 0.49 11.85
C LEU A 449 5.65 0.22 13.08
N ILE A 450 6.26 0.20 14.25
CA ILE A 450 5.57 0.02 15.53
C ILE A 450 4.54 1.14 15.76
N THR A 451 4.88 2.37 15.39
CA THR A 451 3.96 3.52 15.52
C THR A 451 2.77 3.45 14.57
N TYR A 452 2.91 2.84 13.38
CA TYR A 452 1.90 2.82 12.33
C TYR A 452 1.26 1.45 12.09
N GLY A 453 1.81 0.35 12.65
CA GLY A 453 1.34 -1.01 12.43
C GLY A 453 -0.07 -1.25 13.00
N ARG A 454 -1.01 -1.68 12.15
CA ARG A 454 -2.38 -2.01 12.56
C ARG A 454 -2.77 -3.36 11.98
N ARG A 455 -2.97 -4.43 12.76
CA ARG A 455 -3.79 -5.63 12.44
C ARG A 455 -3.29 -7.01 12.93
N ILE A 456 -2.09 -7.10 13.49
CA ILE A 456 -1.66 -8.29 14.26
C ILE A 456 -1.77 -7.90 15.74
N PRO A 457 -1.95 -8.81 16.70
CA PRO A 457 -1.83 -8.45 18.10
C PRO A 457 -0.52 -7.68 18.29
N PHE A 458 -0.62 -6.45 18.72
CA PHE A 458 0.54 -5.52 18.71
C PHE A 458 1.76 -6.12 19.40
N ALA A 459 1.55 -6.88 20.49
CA ALA A 459 2.63 -7.56 21.19
C ALA A 459 3.41 -8.52 20.31
N GLU A 460 2.72 -9.31 19.47
CA GLU A 460 3.36 -10.25 18.56
C GLU A 460 4.03 -9.54 17.38
N LEU A 461 3.35 -8.55 16.79
CA LEU A 461 3.93 -7.75 15.69
C LEU A 461 5.19 -7.04 16.16
N PHE A 462 5.15 -6.43 17.34
CA PHE A 462 6.31 -5.72 17.90
C PHE A 462 7.45 -6.69 18.19
N ALA A 463 7.16 -7.84 18.79
CA ALA A 463 8.18 -8.87 19.03
C ALA A 463 8.83 -9.36 17.73
N ARG A 464 8.05 -9.49 16.64
CA ARG A 464 8.57 -9.89 15.32
C ARG A 464 9.41 -8.78 14.67
N ILE A 465 8.97 -7.51 14.79
CA ILE A 465 9.71 -6.36 14.28
C ILE A 465 11.03 -6.19 15.05
N ASP A 466 10.99 -6.28 16.37
CA ASP A 466 12.17 -6.15 17.23
C ASP A 466 13.17 -7.32 17.04
N ALA A 467 12.68 -8.50 16.65
CA ALA A 467 13.52 -9.64 16.34
C ALA A 467 14.29 -9.52 15.00
N VAL A 468 13.95 -8.52 14.16
CA VAL A 468 14.62 -8.28 12.88
C VAL A 468 15.93 -7.54 13.13
N ASP A 469 17.05 -8.23 13.07
CA ASP A 469 18.40 -7.68 13.18
C ASP A 469 19.05 -7.40 11.81
N ALA A 470 20.20 -6.77 11.80
CA ALA A 470 20.95 -6.48 10.59
C ALA A 470 21.37 -7.73 9.80
N ALA A 471 21.54 -8.88 10.47
CA ALA A 471 21.84 -10.15 9.83
C ALA A 471 20.60 -10.69 9.09
N THR A 472 19.45 -10.59 9.71
CA THR A 472 18.14 -10.92 9.10
C THR A 472 17.88 -10.06 7.86
N ILE A 473 18.06 -8.73 7.94
CA ILE A 473 17.90 -7.83 6.79
C ILE A 473 18.82 -8.25 5.63
N LYS A 474 20.11 -8.51 5.90
CA LYS A 474 21.05 -8.96 4.86
C LYS A 474 20.63 -10.30 4.25
N ARG A 475 20.21 -11.26 5.07
CA ARG A 475 19.74 -12.55 4.60
C ARG A 475 18.51 -12.41 3.70
N VAL A 476 17.53 -11.61 4.12
CA VAL A 476 16.28 -11.38 3.39
C VAL A 476 16.55 -10.58 2.11
N ALA A 477 17.39 -9.54 2.17
CA ALA A 477 17.81 -8.82 0.97
C ALA A 477 18.56 -9.73 -0.02
N ASN A 478 19.41 -10.66 0.46
CA ASN A 478 20.06 -11.65 -0.41
C ASN A 478 19.07 -12.65 -1.01
N ARG A 479 17.95 -12.95 -0.35
CA ARG A 479 16.90 -13.84 -0.87
C ARG A 479 16.05 -13.17 -1.95
N PHE A 480 15.63 -11.92 -1.74
CA PHE A 480 14.63 -11.26 -2.57
C PHE A 480 15.19 -10.23 -3.56
N ILE A 481 16.45 -9.79 -3.39
CA ILE A 481 17.03 -8.72 -4.20
C ILE A 481 18.27 -9.20 -4.94
N PHE A 482 19.19 -9.89 -4.23
CA PHE A 482 20.47 -10.27 -4.83
C PHE A 482 20.29 -11.28 -5.95
N ASP A 483 20.76 -10.91 -7.15
CA ASP A 483 20.68 -11.71 -8.38
C ASP A 483 19.25 -12.16 -8.76
N GLN A 484 18.25 -11.38 -8.37
CA GLN A 484 16.86 -11.63 -8.72
C GLN A 484 16.43 -10.87 -9.98
N ASP A 485 15.46 -11.42 -10.69
CA ASP A 485 14.80 -10.74 -11.79
C ASP A 485 13.92 -9.58 -11.27
N ILE A 486 13.68 -8.63 -12.14
CA ILE A 486 12.93 -7.42 -11.82
C ILE A 486 11.78 -7.20 -12.81
N ALA A 487 10.77 -6.47 -12.39
CA ALA A 487 9.75 -5.92 -13.27
C ALA A 487 9.82 -4.40 -13.26
N ILE A 488 9.67 -3.78 -14.43
CA ILE A 488 9.72 -2.33 -14.58
C ILE A 488 8.45 -1.87 -15.31
N ALA A 489 7.79 -0.85 -14.76
CA ALA A 489 6.75 -0.10 -15.45
C ALA A 489 7.13 1.39 -15.43
N ALA A 490 7.03 2.05 -16.59
CA ALA A 490 7.42 3.44 -16.71
C ALA A 490 6.50 4.22 -17.66
N SER A 491 6.23 5.48 -17.34
CA SER A 491 5.40 6.38 -18.13
C SER A 491 5.99 7.79 -18.20
N GLY A 492 5.76 8.48 -19.32
CA GLY A 492 6.21 9.84 -19.58
C GLY A 492 7.47 9.92 -20.43
N PRO A 493 8.31 10.97 -20.29
CA PRO A 493 9.52 11.17 -21.08
C PRO A 493 10.67 10.24 -20.64
N VAL A 494 10.47 8.92 -20.79
CA VAL A 494 11.33 7.84 -20.27
C VAL A 494 12.50 7.47 -21.16
N LYS A 495 12.89 8.31 -22.11
CA LYS A 495 13.99 8.04 -23.07
C LYS A 495 15.33 7.78 -22.39
N LEU A 496 15.64 8.49 -21.31
CA LEU A 496 16.90 8.35 -20.57
C LEU A 496 16.82 7.35 -19.42
N LEU A 497 15.66 6.73 -19.19
CA LEU A 497 15.56 5.63 -18.22
C LEU A 497 16.38 4.43 -18.73
N PRO A 498 17.33 3.91 -17.95
CA PRO A 498 18.10 2.73 -18.33
C PRO A 498 17.24 1.52 -18.67
N ASP A 499 17.74 0.61 -19.51
CA ASP A 499 17.01 -0.59 -19.91
C ASP A 499 16.95 -1.68 -18.84
N TYR A 500 16.15 -2.71 -19.07
CA TYR A 500 16.01 -3.87 -18.18
C TYR A 500 17.36 -4.49 -17.82
N ASN A 501 18.25 -4.68 -18.79
CA ASN A 501 19.55 -5.30 -18.55
C ASN A 501 20.44 -4.46 -17.66
N TRP A 502 20.37 -3.14 -17.76
CA TRP A 502 21.10 -2.23 -16.90
C TRP A 502 20.66 -2.37 -15.42
N PHE A 503 19.34 -2.43 -15.18
CA PHE A 503 18.78 -2.65 -13.84
C PHE A 503 19.12 -4.06 -13.34
N ARG A 504 18.90 -5.09 -14.17
CA ARG A 504 19.15 -6.48 -13.80
C ARG A 504 20.59 -6.74 -13.40
N ARG A 505 21.54 -6.16 -14.11
CA ARG A 505 22.97 -6.28 -13.75
C ARG A 505 23.28 -5.70 -12.37
N ARG A 506 22.60 -4.66 -11.93
CA ARG A 506 22.81 -4.01 -10.64
C ARG A 506 22.27 -4.80 -9.45
N THR A 507 21.49 -5.82 -9.66
CA THR A 507 21.09 -6.71 -8.56
C THR A 507 22.25 -7.59 -8.06
N TYR A 508 23.32 -7.80 -8.84
CA TYR A 508 24.46 -8.65 -8.50
C TYR A 508 25.83 -7.99 -8.66
N MET A 509 25.97 -6.92 -9.45
CA MET A 509 27.27 -6.31 -9.76
C MET A 509 27.82 -5.36 -8.68
N LEU A 510 27.04 -4.93 -7.71
CA LEU A 510 27.44 -3.92 -6.70
C LEU A 510 28.25 -4.48 -5.53
N ARG A 511 28.79 -5.68 -5.64
CA ARG A 511 29.72 -6.25 -4.64
C ARG A 511 31.18 -5.80 -4.79
N TYR A 512 31.49 -4.85 -5.70
CA TYR A 512 32.83 -4.35 -5.93
C TYR A 512 32.98 -2.87 -5.63
#